data_0a010fbd08d70a33b0596d499b2744d4
#
_entry.id   0a010fbd08d70a33b0596d499b2744d4
#
_cell.length_a   1.000
_cell.length_b   1.000
_cell.length_c   1.000
_cell.angle_alpha   90.00
_cell.angle_beta   90.00
_cell.angle_gamma   90.00
#
_symmetry.space_group_name_H-M   'P 1'
#
loop_
_entity.id
_entity.type
_entity.pdbx_description
1 polymer ?
#
loop_
_entity_poly.entity_id
_entity_poly.type
_entity_poly.pdbx_seq_one_letter_code
_entity_poly.pdbx_strand_id
1 'polypeptide(L)'
;MGQADLHALQAAGTLLSAQPALAVGARVALRKGRIHEVSGAGADMFAVLAAAEQAETVFWIGLYRDMATLCPTGLQAYLKVEDLVLIEAVSRGELLWAADQALRAEGGFCVILEMPDMLSLKESRRLQLAAEQGGGIGLLILRGGVSTSAAQTRWQCAPITAEGSSWAPIWDWHCEKGKNGETGRWRVTYQRGQNAKDTLHMAATAPA
;
A
#
# COMPACT_ATOMS: atom_id res chain seq x y z
N MET A 1 -25.42 35.97 0.58
CA MET A 1 -24.45 34.90 0.28
C MET A 1 -24.42 34.76 -1.25
N GLY A 2 -23.41 35.31 -1.89
CA GLY A 2 -23.36 35.49 -3.34
C GLY A 2 -22.75 34.29 -4.05
N GLN A 3 -22.99 34.17 -5.36
CA GLN A 3 -22.45 33.13 -6.24
C GLN A 3 -20.92 33.05 -6.19
N ALA A 4 -20.23 34.14 -5.86
CA ALA A 4 -18.77 34.18 -5.66
C ALA A 4 -18.30 33.36 -4.45
N ASP A 5 -19.10 33.30 -3.36
CA ASP A 5 -18.76 32.54 -2.16
C ASP A 5 -18.89 31.03 -2.40
N LEU A 6 -19.84 30.62 -3.26
CA LEU A 6 -20.00 29.19 -3.63
C LEU A 6 -18.81 28.69 -4.50
N HIS A 7 -18.34 29.52 -5.44
CA HIS A 7 -17.16 29.19 -6.26
C HIS A 7 -15.89 29.13 -5.44
N ALA A 8 -15.74 30.03 -4.45
CA ALA A 8 -14.59 30.00 -3.53
C ALA A 8 -14.59 28.75 -2.64
N LEU A 9 -15.76 28.32 -2.15
CA LEU A 9 -15.92 27.09 -1.38
C LEU A 9 -15.70 25.84 -2.22
N GLN A 10 -16.14 25.83 -3.47
CA GLN A 10 -15.86 24.73 -4.41
C GLN A 10 -14.36 24.65 -4.77
N ALA A 11 -13.70 25.79 -5.01
CA ALA A 11 -12.27 25.85 -5.26
C ALA A 11 -11.46 25.43 -4.03
N ALA A 12 -11.85 25.83 -2.81
CA ALA A 12 -11.23 25.38 -1.56
C ALA A 12 -11.45 23.88 -1.33
N GLY A 13 -12.63 23.35 -1.63
CA GLY A 13 -12.90 21.89 -1.59
C GLY A 13 -12.04 21.11 -2.58
N THR A 14 -11.80 21.66 -3.77
CA THR A 14 -10.92 21.05 -4.79
C THR A 14 -9.44 21.11 -4.38
N LEU A 15 -9.00 22.17 -3.72
CA LEU A 15 -7.63 22.31 -3.20
C LEU A 15 -7.36 21.37 -2.01
N LEU A 16 -8.36 21.09 -1.18
CA LEU A 16 -8.25 20.13 -0.06
C LEU A 16 -8.23 18.67 -0.53
N SER A 17 -8.62 18.38 -1.79
CA SER A 17 -8.64 17.02 -2.34
C SER A 17 -7.35 16.62 -3.06
N ALA A 18 -6.43 17.53 -3.33
CA ALA A 18 -5.20 17.29 -4.07
C ALA A 18 -4.05 16.84 -3.17
N GLN A 19 -4.24 15.78 -2.37
CA GLN A 19 -3.10 15.12 -1.77
C GLN A 19 -2.37 14.29 -2.84
N PRO A 20 -1.02 14.38 -2.92
CA PRO A 20 -0.26 13.60 -3.87
C PRO A 20 -0.53 12.10 -3.67
N ALA A 21 -0.75 11.39 -4.75
CA ALA A 21 -1.01 9.96 -4.76
C ALA A 21 0.20 9.21 -5.33
N LEU A 22 0.53 8.07 -4.73
CA LEU A 22 1.52 7.15 -5.27
C LEU A 22 0.88 6.40 -6.45
N ALA A 23 1.48 6.49 -7.61
CA ALA A 23 1.04 5.71 -8.76
C ALA A 23 1.56 4.28 -8.66
N VAL A 24 0.67 3.33 -8.48
CA VAL A 24 0.96 1.90 -8.65
C VAL A 24 0.47 1.49 -10.03
N GLY A 25 1.33 1.62 -11.03
CA GLY A 25 0.92 1.51 -12.43
C GLY A 25 0.07 2.70 -12.91
N ALA A 26 -0.37 2.69 -14.15
CA ALA A 26 -1.06 3.82 -14.77
C ALA A 26 -2.48 4.12 -14.22
N ARG A 27 -3.02 3.30 -13.30
CA ARG A 27 -4.44 3.38 -12.91
C ARG A 27 -4.73 3.25 -11.41
N VAL A 28 -3.76 2.89 -10.56
CA VAL A 28 -3.95 2.77 -9.12
C VAL A 28 -3.07 3.77 -8.41
N ALA A 29 -3.69 4.70 -7.71
CA ALA A 29 -2.99 5.71 -6.94
C ALA A 29 -3.24 5.50 -5.44
N LEU A 30 -2.17 5.28 -4.69
CA LEU A 30 -2.20 5.28 -3.23
C LEU A 30 -1.90 6.68 -2.71
N ARG A 31 -2.76 7.18 -1.83
CA ARG A 31 -2.63 8.54 -1.31
C ARG A 31 -1.59 8.61 -0.20
N LYS A 32 -0.67 9.56 -0.30
CA LYS A 32 0.24 9.94 0.79
C LYS A 32 -0.56 10.47 1.99
N GLY A 33 -0.01 10.32 3.19
CA GLY A 33 -0.69 10.64 4.45
C GLY A 33 -1.87 9.70 4.75
N ARG A 34 -1.88 8.47 4.18
CA ARG A 34 -2.97 7.51 4.38
C ARG A 34 -2.45 6.11 4.63
N ILE A 35 -3.29 5.31 5.28
CA ILE A 35 -3.10 3.86 5.35
C ILE A 35 -3.98 3.16 4.32
N HIS A 36 -3.43 2.07 3.78
CA HIS A 36 -4.06 1.21 2.79
C HIS A 36 -3.95 -0.24 3.26
N GLU A 37 -5.04 -0.96 3.23
CA GLU A 37 -5.08 -2.37 3.63
C GLU A 37 -4.94 -3.26 2.42
N VAL A 38 -4.20 -4.34 2.59
CA VAL A 38 -4.03 -5.38 1.59
C VAL A 38 -4.07 -6.76 2.24
N SER A 39 -4.73 -7.71 1.58
CA SER A 39 -4.90 -9.09 2.04
C SER A 39 -4.81 -10.06 0.88
N GLY A 40 -4.79 -11.36 1.20
CA GLY A 40 -4.66 -12.44 0.21
C GLY A 40 -3.21 -12.85 -0.06
N ALA A 41 -3.04 -13.93 -0.83
CA ALA A 41 -1.72 -14.53 -1.09
C ALA A 41 -0.78 -13.66 -1.94
N GLY A 42 -1.30 -12.62 -2.59
CA GLY A 42 -0.54 -11.63 -3.36
C GLY A 42 -0.23 -10.34 -2.60
N ALA A 43 -0.59 -10.25 -1.32
CA ALA A 43 -0.49 -9.02 -0.53
C ALA A 43 0.96 -8.50 -0.39
N ASP A 44 1.93 -9.39 -0.21
CA ASP A 44 3.34 -9.02 -0.10
C ASP A 44 3.84 -8.36 -1.39
N MET A 45 3.52 -8.95 -2.53
CA MET A 45 3.93 -8.40 -3.82
C MET A 45 3.22 -7.09 -4.14
N PHE A 46 1.96 -6.92 -3.73
CA PHE A 46 1.30 -5.63 -3.81
C PHE A 46 2.08 -4.57 -3.01
N ALA A 47 2.44 -4.87 -1.76
CA ALA A 47 3.18 -3.95 -0.89
C ALA A 47 4.57 -3.64 -1.44
N VAL A 48 5.31 -4.65 -1.94
CA VAL A 48 6.62 -4.49 -2.57
C VAL A 48 6.55 -3.59 -3.80
N LEU A 49 5.62 -3.87 -4.72
CA LEU A 49 5.49 -3.09 -5.97
C LEU A 49 4.99 -1.67 -5.69
N ALA A 50 4.12 -1.48 -4.69
CA ALA A 50 3.70 -0.16 -4.25
C ALA A 50 4.84 0.63 -3.61
N ALA A 51 5.68 -0.01 -2.78
CA ALA A 51 6.84 0.62 -2.15
C ALA A 51 7.94 0.97 -3.15
N ALA A 52 8.16 0.14 -4.18
CA ALA A 52 9.17 0.35 -5.21
C ALA A 52 8.97 1.64 -6.05
N GLU A 53 7.75 2.16 -6.10
CA GLU A 53 7.43 3.46 -6.73
C GLU A 53 7.94 4.65 -5.89
N GLN A 54 8.29 4.43 -4.63
CA GLN A 54 8.88 5.43 -3.74
C GLN A 54 10.40 5.30 -3.78
N ALA A 55 11.08 6.36 -4.16
CA ALA A 55 12.56 6.43 -4.10
C ALA A 55 13.09 6.66 -2.67
N GLU A 56 12.25 6.55 -1.65
CA GLU A 56 12.53 6.86 -0.26
C GLU A 56 12.62 5.56 0.57
N THR A 57 13.14 5.69 1.78
CA THR A 57 13.28 4.56 2.72
C THR A 57 11.95 3.85 2.97
N VAL A 58 11.98 2.53 2.91
CA VAL A 58 10.86 1.64 3.20
C VAL A 58 11.10 0.97 4.54
N PHE A 59 10.20 1.17 5.50
CA PHE A 59 10.17 0.44 6.75
C PHE A 59 9.29 -0.80 6.58
N TRP A 60 9.83 -1.99 6.78
CA TRP A 60 9.06 -3.23 6.85
C TRP A 60 9.02 -3.72 8.28
N ILE A 61 7.86 -3.72 8.87
CA ILE A 61 7.62 -3.99 10.29
C ILE A 61 6.79 -5.26 10.43
N GLY A 62 7.30 -6.24 11.14
CA GLY A 62 6.63 -7.52 11.35
C GLY A 62 7.04 -8.19 12.65
N LEU A 63 6.36 -9.27 13.02
CA LEU A 63 6.82 -10.12 14.10
C LEU A 63 8.07 -10.89 13.67
N TYR A 64 9.01 -11.07 14.60
CA TYR A 64 10.27 -11.76 14.36
C TYR A 64 10.10 -13.07 13.59
N ARG A 65 9.15 -13.92 13.99
CA ARG A 65 8.88 -15.20 13.33
C ARG A 65 8.40 -15.07 11.87
N ASP A 66 7.68 -14.00 11.54
CA ASP A 66 7.11 -13.78 10.22
C ASP A 66 8.16 -13.15 9.30
N MET A 67 9.00 -12.27 9.84
CA MET A 67 10.11 -11.61 9.13
C MET A 67 11.18 -12.60 8.62
N ALA A 68 11.35 -13.74 9.29
CA ALA A 68 12.30 -14.78 8.86
C ALA A 68 11.99 -15.38 7.48
N THR A 69 10.79 -15.16 6.94
CA THR A 69 10.38 -15.61 5.60
C THR A 69 10.73 -14.62 4.49
N LEU A 70 11.12 -13.40 4.82
CA LEU A 70 11.53 -12.40 3.83
C LEU A 70 12.85 -12.81 3.18
N CYS A 71 12.86 -12.81 1.85
CA CYS A 71 14.05 -13.14 1.05
C CYS A 71 14.60 -11.85 0.41
N PRO A 72 15.66 -11.23 0.97
CA PRO A 72 16.22 -9.98 0.42
C PRO A 72 16.65 -10.12 -1.05
N THR A 73 17.22 -11.26 -1.43
CA THR A 73 17.62 -11.55 -2.82
C THR A 73 16.41 -11.58 -3.77
N GLY A 74 15.23 -12.03 -3.29
CA GLY A 74 13.99 -11.96 -4.05
C GLY A 74 13.46 -10.52 -4.16
N LEU A 75 13.57 -9.75 -3.08
CA LEU A 75 13.09 -8.37 -3.02
C LEU A 75 13.90 -7.42 -3.91
N GLN A 76 15.21 -7.60 -4.01
CA GLN A 76 16.09 -6.74 -4.85
C GLN A 76 15.73 -6.74 -6.33
N ALA A 77 14.90 -7.71 -6.78
CA ALA A 77 14.37 -7.70 -8.14
C ALA A 77 13.30 -6.61 -8.37
N TYR A 78 12.75 -6.05 -7.30
CA TYR A 78 11.61 -5.12 -7.36
C TYR A 78 11.88 -3.79 -6.65
N LEU A 79 12.64 -3.79 -5.56
CA LEU A 79 12.97 -2.58 -4.79
C LEU A 79 14.46 -2.58 -4.42
N LYS A 80 14.98 -1.43 -4.07
CA LYS A 80 16.35 -1.28 -3.60
C LYS A 80 16.42 -1.74 -2.15
N VAL A 81 17.13 -2.86 -1.90
CA VAL A 81 17.25 -3.42 -0.54
C VAL A 81 18.07 -2.53 0.40
N GLU A 82 18.94 -1.69 -0.14
CA GLU A 82 19.67 -0.68 0.62
C GLU A 82 18.78 0.41 1.23
N ASP A 83 17.59 0.63 0.66
CA ASP A 83 16.59 1.57 1.14
C ASP A 83 15.56 0.90 2.08
N LEU A 84 15.72 -0.41 2.35
CA LEU A 84 14.81 -1.20 3.18
C LEU A 84 15.32 -1.32 4.61
N VAL A 85 14.52 -0.85 5.57
CA VAL A 85 14.76 -1.01 7.01
C VAL A 85 13.80 -2.04 7.56
N LEU A 86 14.33 -3.16 8.06
CA LEU A 86 13.55 -4.21 8.71
C LEU A 86 13.44 -3.94 10.20
N ILE A 87 12.21 -3.94 10.72
CA ILE A 87 11.92 -3.76 12.15
C ILE A 87 11.19 -4.99 12.67
N GLU A 88 11.87 -5.74 13.52
CA GLU A 88 11.33 -6.94 14.15
C GLU A 88 10.71 -6.61 15.49
N ALA A 89 9.43 -6.93 15.65
CA ALA A 89 8.72 -6.78 16.91
C ALA A 89 8.54 -8.15 17.58
N VAL A 90 8.55 -8.17 18.93
CA VAL A 90 8.32 -9.41 19.69
C VAL A 90 6.87 -9.56 20.14
N SER A 91 6.08 -8.47 20.05
CA SER A 91 4.69 -8.44 20.47
C SER A 91 3.84 -7.56 19.56
N ARG A 92 2.51 -7.82 19.57
CA ARG A 92 1.54 -6.96 18.88
C ARG A 92 1.63 -5.49 19.30
N GLY A 93 1.87 -5.24 20.60
CA GLY A 93 2.00 -3.88 21.13
C GLY A 93 3.18 -3.13 20.54
N GLU A 94 4.33 -3.79 20.46
CA GLU A 94 5.54 -3.23 19.82
C GLU A 94 5.36 -3.02 18.34
N LEU A 95 4.72 -3.96 17.64
CA LEU A 95 4.43 -3.88 16.23
C LEU A 95 3.61 -2.62 15.89
N LEU A 96 2.53 -2.38 16.63
CA LEU A 96 1.69 -1.19 16.49
C LEU A 96 2.41 0.10 16.90
N TRP A 97 3.26 0.02 17.92
CA TRP A 97 4.05 1.15 18.38
C TRP A 97 5.10 1.54 17.33
N ALA A 98 5.86 0.59 16.82
CA ALA A 98 6.88 0.82 15.79
C ALA A 98 6.26 1.41 14.52
N ALA A 99 5.10 0.87 14.07
CA ALA A 99 4.37 1.40 12.93
C ALA A 99 3.88 2.84 13.16
N ASP A 100 3.36 3.15 14.35
CA ASP A 100 2.94 4.51 14.71
C ASP A 100 4.13 5.49 14.66
N GLN A 101 5.30 5.10 15.19
CA GLN A 101 6.50 5.94 15.16
C GLN A 101 7.02 6.15 13.73
N ALA A 102 7.13 5.08 12.94
CA ALA A 102 7.60 5.16 11.55
C ALA A 102 6.65 5.99 10.67
N LEU A 103 5.33 5.87 10.86
CA LEU A 103 4.34 6.65 10.12
C LEU A 103 4.34 8.14 10.50
N ARG A 104 4.69 8.49 11.76
CA ARG A 104 4.80 9.88 12.23
C ARG A 104 6.10 10.56 11.80
N ALA A 105 7.13 9.79 11.48
CA ALA A 105 8.41 10.35 11.12
C ALA A 105 8.27 11.24 9.88
N GLU A 106 8.87 12.43 9.95
CA GLU A 106 8.94 13.36 8.82
C GLU A 106 9.85 12.78 7.73
N GLY A 107 9.45 12.93 6.47
CA GLY A 107 10.22 12.41 5.33
C GLY A 107 9.35 11.66 4.32
N GLY A 108 8.08 11.39 4.66
CA GLY A 108 7.14 10.78 3.71
C GLY A 108 7.46 9.31 3.39
N PHE A 109 7.93 8.56 4.36
CA PHE A 109 8.32 7.15 4.23
C PHE A 109 7.19 6.23 3.80
N CYS A 110 7.54 5.10 3.19
CA CYS A 110 6.64 3.98 3.00
C CYS A 110 6.79 3.01 4.18
N VAL A 111 5.70 2.72 4.87
CA VAL A 111 5.69 1.80 6.01
C VAL A 111 4.84 0.58 5.66
N ILE A 112 5.47 -0.57 5.50
CA ILE A 112 4.82 -1.87 5.34
C ILE A 112 4.69 -2.47 6.73
N LEU A 113 3.46 -2.77 7.15
CA LEU A 113 3.16 -3.37 8.44
C LEU A 113 2.46 -4.72 8.25
N GLU A 114 3.10 -5.80 8.69
CA GLU A 114 2.47 -7.12 8.72
C GLU A 114 1.68 -7.33 10.00
N MET A 115 0.37 -7.50 9.85
CA MET A 115 -0.54 -7.77 10.95
C MET A 115 -0.98 -9.23 10.93
N PRO A 116 -0.60 -10.05 11.93
CA PRO A 116 -1.02 -11.45 12.00
C PRO A 116 -2.53 -11.59 12.25
N ASP A 117 -3.10 -10.65 12.98
CA ASP A 117 -4.49 -10.63 13.41
C ASP A 117 -5.26 -9.45 12.79
N MET A 118 -6.58 -9.45 12.98
CA MET A 118 -7.44 -8.34 12.57
C MET A 118 -7.05 -7.05 13.30
N LEU A 119 -7.07 -5.95 12.57
CA LEU A 119 -6.84 -4.62 13.11
C LEU A 119 -8.18 -4.01 13.56
N SER A 120 -8.25 -3.55 14.80
CA SER A 120 -9.45 -2.86 15.31
C SER A 120 -9.59 -1.47 14.66
N LEU A 121 -10.83 -0.93 14.69
CA LEU A 121 -11.08 0.44 14.21
C LEU A 121 -10.26 1.49 14.97
N LYS A 122 -10.06 1.30 16.29
CA LYS A 122 -9.26 2.22 17.12
C LYS A 122 -7.79 2.21 16.71
N GLU A 123 -7.22 1.03 16.49
CA GLU A 123 -5.82 0.88 16.05
C GLU A 123 -5.62 1.44 14.65
N SER A 124 -6.50 1.09 13.71
CA SER A 124 -6.42 1.61 12.34
C SER A 124 -6.58 3.13 12.28
N ARG A 125 -7.45 3.72 13.13
CA ARG A 125 -7.59 5.18 13.21
C ARG A 125 -6.34 5.84 13.77
N ARG A 126 -5.68 5.24 14.76
CA ARG A 126 -4.41 5.72 15.29
C ARG A 126 -3.32 5.73 14.21
N LEU A 127 -3.16 4.63 13.47
CA LEU A 127 -2.18 4.55 12.36
C LEU A 127 -2.52 5.54 11.22
N GLN A 128 -3.81 5.73 10.93
CA GLN A 128 -4.25 6.72 9.94
C GLN A 128 -3.83 8.15 10.34
N LEU A 129 -4.01 8.53 11.62
CA LEU A 129 -3.59 9.84 12.11
C LEU A 129 -2.07 9.99 12.12
N ALA A 130 -1.33 8.91 12.39
CA ALA A 130 0.12 8.90 12.31
C ALA A 130 0.60 9.15 10.87
N ALA A 131 0.00 8.45 9.88
CA ALA A 131 0.31 8.66 8.47
C ALA A 131 -0.04 10.08 7.99
N GLU A 132 -1.15 10.65 8.45
CA GLU A 132 -1.52 12.04 8.18
C GLU A 132 -0.48 13.03 8.68
N GLN A 133 0.05 12.80 9.89
CA GLN A 133 1.05 13.66 10.51
C GLN A 133 2.41 13.59 9.78
N GLY A 134 2.91 12.39 9.49
CA GLY A 134 4.22 12.20 8.84
C GLY A 134 4.19 12.36 7.32
N GLY A 135 3.00 12.39 6.69
CA GLY A 135 2.85 12.53 5.24
C GLY A 135 3.25 11.31 4.43
N GLY A 136 3.62 10.20 5.09
CA GLY A 136 4.00 8.93 4.46
C GLY A 136 2.84 8.07 4.00
N ILE A 137 3.13 6.85 3.56
CA ILE A 137 2.13 5.84 3.19
C ILE A 137 2.25 4.64 4.13
N GLY A 138 1.13 4.19 4.69
CA GLY A 138 1.05 2.93 5.41
C GLY A 138 0.42 1.84 4.54
N LEU A 139 1.13 0.73 4.33
CA LEU A 139 0.67 -0.47 3.66
C LEU A 139 0.48 -1.57 4.70
N LEU A 140 -0.77 -1.89 5.04
CA LEU A 140 -1.10 -2.83 6.10
C LEU A 140 -1.42 -4.20 5.49
N ILE A 141 -0.51 -5.16 5.62
CA ILE A 141 -0.71 -6.55 5.19
C ILE A 141 -1.48 -7.27 6.29
N LEU A 142 -2.73 -7.63 6.01
CA LEU A 142 -3.64 -8.25 6.99
C LEU A 142 -3.69 -9.76 6.78
N ARG A 143 -3.03 -10.53 7.65
CA ARG A 143 -3.01 -12.00 7.61
C ARG A 143 -4.25 -12.62 8.27
N GLY A 144 -4.77 -11.99 9.31
CA GLY A 144 -5.92 -12.46 10.09
C GLY A 144 -7.29 -12.08 9.53
N GLY A 145 -7.34 -11.55 8.30
CA GLY A 145 -8.57 -11.06 7.68
C GLY A 145 -8.83 -9.58 7.91
N VAL A 146 -9.99 -9.11 7.43
CA VAL A 146 -10.35 -7.69 7.42
C VAL A 146 -11.53 -7.39 8.32
N SER A 147 -11.49 -6.22 8.97
CA SER A 147 -12.59 -5.70 9.78
C SER A 147 -12.94 -4.27 9.34
N THR A 148 -13.85 -3.63 10.06
CA THR A 148 -14.10 -2.19 9.88
C THR A 148 -12.86 -1.41 10.27
N SER A 149 -12.34 -0.60 9.35
CA SER A 149 -11.11 0.15 9.53
C SER A 149 -11.19 1.58 9.00
N ALA A 150 -10.22 2.40 9.43
CA ALA A 150 -10.04 3.78 8.98
C ALA A 150 -9.28 3.89 7.64
N ALA A 151 -8.81 2.78 7.07
CA ALA A 151 -8.02 2.76 5.84
C ALA A 151 -8.69 3.49 4.68
N GLN A 152 -7.88 4.13 3.84
CA GLN A 152 -8.31 4.84 2.64
C GLN A 152 -8.82 3.87 1.58
N THR A 153 -8.07 2.79 1.35
CA THR A 153 -8.45 1.73 0.41
C THR A 153 -8.25 0.36 1.06
N ARG A 154 -8.95 -0.64 0.52
CA ARG A 154 -8.78 -2.05 0.87
C ARG A 154 -8.63 -2.86 -0.41
N TRP A 155 -7.60 -3.69 -0.44
CA TRP A 155 -7.22 -4.51 -1.56
C TRP A 155 -7.22 -5.99 -1.19
N GLN A 156 -7.77 -6.79 -2.08
CA GLN A 156 -7.62 -8.24 -2.10
C GLN A 156 -6.71 -8.61 -3.25
N CYS A 157 -5.59 -9.27 -2.97
CA CYS A 157 -4.59 -9.59 -3.96
C CYS A 157 -4.31 -11.09 -4.01
N ALA A 158 -4.31 -11.65 -5.20
CA ALA A 158 -4.02 -13.07 -5.41
C ALA A 158 -3.06 -13.26 -6.60
N PRO A 159 -2.13 -14.22 -6.54
CA PRO A 159 -1.38 -14.63 -7.71
C PRO A 159 -2.30 -15.37 -8.66
N ILE A 160 -2.08 -15.21 -9.98
CA ILE A 160 -2.76 -15.96 -11.02
C ILE A 160 -1.75 -16.88 -11.68
N THR A 161 -2.13 -18.16 -11.87
CA THR A 161 -1.33 -19.08 -12.67
C THR A 161 -1.36 -18.62 -14.13
N ALA A 162 -0.19 -18.35 -14.70
CA ALA A 162 -0.07 -18.03 -16.11
C ALA A 162 -0.37 -19.28 -16.96
N GLU A 163 -1.23 -19.14 -17.95
CA GLU A 163 -1.38 -20.15 -18.99
C GLU A 163 -0.26 -19.96 -20.02
N GLY A 164 0.48 -21.04 -20.30
CA GLY A 164 1.55 -21.02 -21.30
C GLY A 164 2.97 -20.88 -20.71
N SER A 165 3.94 -20.59 -21.57
CA SER A 165 5.37 -20.54 -21.23
C SER A 165 5.85 -19.19 -20.70
N SER A 166 4.96 -18.29 -20.35
CA SER A 166 5.33 -16.99 -19.81
C SER A 166 5.76 -17.10 -18.34
N TRP A 167 7.00 -16.72 -18.07
CA TRP A 167 7.55 -16.62 -16.71
C TRP A 167 7.23 -15.27 -16.02
N ALA A 168 6.45 -14.41 -16.67
CA ALA A 168 6.06 -13.13 -16.08
C ALA A 168 5.03 -13.38 -14.96
N PRO A 169 5.28 -12.89 -13.74
CA PRO A 169 4.32 -13.03 -12.67
C PRO A 169 3.05 -12.22 -12.96
N ILE A 170 1.91 -12.81 -12.66
CA ILE A 170 0.60 -12.22 -12.87
C ILE A 170 -0.17 -12.23 -11.56
N TRP A 171 -0.84 -11.13 -11.26
CA TRP A 171 -1.69 -11.01 -10.09
C TRP A 171 -3.08 -10.51 -10.46
N ASP A 172 -4.04 -10.86 -9.64
CA ASP A 172 -5.37 -10.29 -9.60
C ASP A 172 -5.45 -9.34 -8.41
N TRP A 173 -5.66 -8.06 -8.68
CA TRP A 173 -5.81 -7.04 -7.66
C TRP A 173 -7.23 -6.49 -7.69
N HIS A 174 -7.92 -6.63 -6.56
CA HIS A 174 -9.28 -6.16 -6.38
C HIS A 174 -9.34 -5.09 -5.28
N CYS A 175 -9.67 -3.86 -5.65
CA CYS A 175 -9.98 -2.79 -4.70
C CYS A 175 -11.43 -2.92 -4.26
N GLU A 176 -11.66 -3.49 -3.09
CA GLU A 176 -12.99 -3.71 -2.52
C GLU A 176 -13.58 -2.44 -1.91
N LYS A 177 -12.72 -1.52 -1.45
CA LYS A 177 -13.09 -0.28 -0.80
C LYS A 177 -12.14 0.83 -1.20
N GLY A 178 -12.72 1.96 -1.61
CA GLY A 178 -12.04 3.24 -1.79
C GLY A 178 -12.89 4.36 -1.22
N LYS A 179 -12.35 5.18 -0.32
CA LYS A 179 -13.11 6.31 0.28
C LYS A 179 -13.57 7.33 -0.76
N ASN A 180 -12.94 7.36 -1.92
CA ASN A 180 -13.31 8.23 -3.03
C ASN A 180 -14.21 7.52 -4.07
N GLY A 181 -14.72 6.33 -3.77
CA GLY A 181 -15.52 5.54 -4.69
C GLY A 181 -14.71 4.77 -5.76
N GLU A 182 -13.39 4.81 -5.68
CA GLU A 182 -12.51 4.07 -6.59
C GLU A 182 -12.46 2.60 -6.17
N THR A 183 -13.33 1.79 -6.74
CA THR A 183 -13.31 0.33 -6.63
C THR A 183 -13.09 -0.27 -8.01
N GLY A 184 -12.60 -1.52 -8.06
CA GLY A 184 -12.37 -2.19 -9.33
C GLY A 184 -11.46 -3.39 -9.20
N ARG A 185 -11.27 -4.10 -10.30
CA ARG A 185 -10.43 -5.29 -10.36
C ARG A 185 -9.50 -5.22 -11.56
N TRP A 186 -8.25 -5.60 -11.36
CA TRP A 186 -7.21 -5.52 -12.38
C TRP A 186 -6.38 -6.79 -12.44
N ARG A 187 -6.09 -7.22 -13.66
CA ARG A 187 -5.00 -8.15 -13.92
C ARG A 187 -3.71 -7.35 -14.01
N VAL A 188 -2.75 -7.70 -13.18
CA VAL A 188 -1.47 -6.99 -13.06
C VAL A 188 -0.35 -7.89 -13.51
N THR A 189 0.50 -7.40 -14.42
CA THR A 189 1.70 -8.10 -14.89
C THR A 189 2.92 -7.21 -14.68
N TYR A 190 4.03 -7.82 -14.24
CA TYR A 190 5.29 -7.13 -14.09
C TYR A 190 6.26 -7.59 -15.19
N GLN A 191 6.82 -6.63 -15.91
CA GLN A 191 7.83 -6.88 -16.92
C GLN A 191 9.14 -6.21 -16.52
N ARG A 192 10.18 -7.04 -16.35
CA ARG A 192 11.52 -6.54 -16.07
C ARG A 192 12.11 -5.97 -17.37
N GLY A 193 12.51 -4.70 -17.35
CA GLY A 193 13.18 -4.07 -18.46
C GLY A 193 14.60 -4.60 -18.63
N GLN A 194 14.99 -5.03 -19.83
CA GLN A 194 16.37 -5.45 -20.11
C GLN A 194 17.32 -4.26 -20.26
N ASN A 195 16.84 -3.13 -20.76
CA ASN A 195 17.57 -1.86 -20.93
C ASN A 195 16.67 -0.64 -20.66
N ALA A 196 15.48 -0.86 -20.11
CA ALA A 196 14.50 0.17 -19.82
C ALA A 196 14.01 0.02 -18.36
N LYS A 197 13.32 1.03 -17.86
CA LYS A 197 12.68 0.99 -16.55
C LYS A 197 11.69 -0.18 -16.50
N ASP A 198 11.70 -0.92 -15.41
CA ASP A 198 10.72 -1.98 -15.13
C ASP A 198 9.30 -1.42 -15.25
N THR A 199 8.38 -2.20 -15.78
CA THR A 199 7.04 -1.72 -16.08
C THR A 199 5.98 -2.61 -15.44
N LEU A 200 5.07 -1.97 -14.70
CA LEU A 200 3.87 -2.60 -14.18
C LEU A 200 2.70 -2.31 -15.13
N HIS A 201 2.13 -3.35 -15.70
CA HIS A 201 0.95 -3.24 -16.56
C HIS A 201 -0.29 -3.64 -15.80
N MET A 202 -1.32 -2.80 -15.84
CA MET A 202 -2.60 -3.04 -15.21
C MET A 202 -3.73 -3.00 -16.24
N ALA A 203 -4.39 -4.13 -16.43
CA ALA A 203 -5.57 -4.23 -17.29
C ALA A 203 -6.83 -4.39 -16.41
N ALA A 204 -7.79 -3.47 -16.55
CA ALA A 204 -9.07 -3.62 -15.87
C ALA A 204 -9.78 -4.91 -16.33
N THR A 205 -10.28 -5.68 -15.37
CA THR A 205 -11.11 -6.84 -15.63
C THR A 205 -12.56 -6.47 -15.37
N ALA A 206 -13.49 -7.01 -16.17
CA ALA A 206 -14.91 -6.83 -15.91
C ALA A 206 -15.27 -7.36 -14.52
N PRO A 207 -16.21 -6.73 -13.81
CA PRO A 207 -16.78 -7.33 -12.60
C PRO A 207 -17.38 -8.69 -12.96
N ALA A 208 -17.10 -9.67 -12.10
CA ALA A 208 -17.67 -11.02 -12.24
C ALA A 208 -19.15 -11.01 -11.89
#